data_c8ef6e248616d8240031f0f82bd6ec3f
#
_entry.id   c8ef6e248616d8240031f0f82bd6ec3f
#
_cell.length_a   1.000
_cell.length_b   1.000
_cell.length_c   1.000
_cell.angle_alpha   90.00
_cell.angle_beta   90.00
_cell.angle_gamma   90.00
#
_symmetry.space_group_name_H-M   'P 1'
#
loop_
_entity.id
_entity.type
_entity.pdbx_description
1 polymer ?
#
loop_
_entity_poly.entity_id
_entity_poly.type
_entity_poly.pdbx_seq_one_letter_code
_entity_poly.pdbx_strand_id
1 'polypeptide(L)'
;MIAPVVLALALGQPARDTSSALLEAVRARIARDSGAVVGVVVRDPRSGLALDLQPDLRFHAASTMKVAVLIELGRRIEANELDWTDSLPIRNQFASIVDGSPYVLDAASDSDTTVYQAIGTWWTIQRLATRMIVRSSNLATNILVERLDPTRITAAIRTLGADSMVVLRGVEDGKAYQRGLNNTTTARDLATLLLALGSGRAVSPATGRELLGILEGQEFNRGIPAGLPAGTRVAHKTGEITATWHDAALVYPPDGMPYVIVVLTRGIPTQERGLGLQGDVARLVHGAVLSARRGR
;
A
#
# COMPACT_ATOMS: atom_id res chain seq x y z
N MET A 1 -27.95 -6.65 54.48
CA MET A 1 -27.61 -5.68 53.42
C MET A 1 -26.20 -6.02 52.89
N ILE A 2 -26.13 -6.65 51.72
CA ILE A 2 -24.89 -7.05 51.06
C ILE A 2 -24.67 -6.01 49.96
N ALA A 3 -23.59 -5.24 50.04
CA ALA A 3 -23.21 -4.27 49.04
C ALA A 3 -22.61 -5.00 47.83
N PRO A 4 -22.93 -4.63 46.57
CA PRO A 4 -22.30 -5.21 45.40
C PRO A 4 -20.89 -4.66 45.23
N VAL A 5 -19.91 -5.57 45.15
CA VAL A 5 -18.54 -5.26 44.72
C VAL A 5 -18.57 -5.03 43.22
N VAL A 6 -18.41 -3.80 42.81
CA VAL A 6 -18.20 -3.47 41.37
C VAL A 6 -16.76 -3.77 41.02
N LEU A 7 -16.55 -4.89 40.34
CA LEU A 7 -15.26 -5.26 39.75
C LEU A 7 -15.06 -4.42 38.47
N ALA A 8 -14.37 -3.30 38.58
CA ALA A 8 -13.96 -2.50 37.43
C ALA A 8 -12.83 -3.24 36.70
N LEU A 9 -13.13 -3.82 35.56
CA LEU A 9 -12.15 -4.41 34.64
C LEU A 9 -11.24 -3.30 34.08
N ALA A 10 -10.06 -3.15 34.65
CA ALA A 10 -8.97 -2.32 34.11
C ALA A 10 -8.26 -3.04 32.94
N LEU A 11 -8.97 -3.29 31.85
CA LEU A 11 -8.43 -3.89 30.62
C LEU A 11 -8.24 -2.79 29.55
N GLY A 12 -7.11 -2.06 29.60
CA GLY A 12 -6.82 -1.08 28.55
C GLY A 12 -5.58 -0.20 28.72
N GLN A 13 -4.99 -0.13 29.89
CA GLN A 13 -3.83 0.75 30.14
C GLN A 13 -2.55 0.40 29.42
N PRO A 14 -1.99 -0.85 29.42
CA PRO A 14 -0.67 -1.11 28.86
C PRO A 14 -0.58 -0.91 27.33
N ALA A 15 -1.64 -1.17 26.57
CA ALA A 15 -1.62 -0.97 25.12
C ALA A 15 -1.70 0.54 24.75
N ARG A 16 -2.38 1.35 25.54
CA ARG A 16 -2.44 2.82 25.36
C ARG A 16 -1.10 3.48 25.67
N ASP A 17 -0.41 3.06 26.70
CA ASP A 17 0.91 3.59 27.07
C ASP A 17 1.95 3.24 26.00
N THR A 18 1.93 2.02 25.47
CA THR A 18 2.80 1.59 24.38
C THR A 18 2.53 2.39 23.10
N SER A 19 1.26 2.66 22.77
CA SER A 19 0.90 3.46 21.57
C SER A 19 1.38 4.91 21.69
N SER A 20 1.28 5.51 22.88
CA SER A 20 1.73 6.88 23.13
C SER A 20 3.25 6.99 23.05
N ALA A 21 3.98 6.08 23.68
CA ALA A 21 5.45 6.03 23.61
C ALA A 21 5.95 5.81 22.18
N LEU A 22 5.29 4.92 21.42
CA LEU A 22 5.59 4.70 20.01
C LEU A 22 5.37 5.97 19.17
N LEU A 23 4.26 6.66 19.38
CA LEU A 23 3.96 7.91 18.65
C LEU A 23 5.04 8.96 18.88
N GLU A 24 5.49 9.15 20.12
CA GLU A 24 6.57 10.09 20.45
C GLU A 24 7.91 9.69 19.81
N ALA A 25 8.26 8.41 19.83
CA ALA A 25 9.47 7.91 19.18
C ALA A 25 9.42 8.13 17.65
N VAL A 26 8.27 7.88 17.02
CA VAL A 26 8.07 8.12 15.57
C VAL A 26 8.16 9.61 15.26
N ARG A 27 7.55 10.50 16.06
CA ARG A 27 7.67 11.96 15.90
C ARG A 27 9.12 12.43 16.02
N ALA A 28 9.84 11.95 17.02
CA ALA A 28 11.25 12.28 17.22
C ALA A 28 12.12 11.84 16.02
N ARG A 29 11.80 10.67 15.43
CA ARG A 29 12.49 10.23 14.21
C ARG A 29 12.19 11.16 13.02
N ILE A 30 10.94 11.49 12.79
CA ILE A 30 10.49 12.36 11.70
C ILE A 30 11.10 13.75 11.79
N ALA A 31 11.24 14.29 13.00
CA ALA A 31 11.79 15.63 13.24
C ALA A 31 13.25 15.81 12.73
N ARG A 32 13.98 14.72 12.48
CA ARG A 32 15.33 14.75 11.87
C ARG A 32 15.28 15.09 10.38
N ASP A 33 14.13 14.98 9.74
CA ASP A 33 13.91 15.27 8.33
C ASP A 33 13.12 16.58 8.18
N SER A 34 13.81 17.71 8.35
CA SER A 34 13.20 19.05 8.26
C SER A 34 12.44 19.24 6.95
N GLY A 35 11.21 19.74 7.04
CA GLY A 35 10.32 19.95 5.90
C GLY A 35 9.55 18.69 5.45
N ALA A 36 9.83 17.51 6.02
CA ALA A 36 9.09 16.29 5.71
C ALA A 36 7.67 16.37 6.23
N VAL A 37 6.71 16.02 5.38
CA VAL A 37 5.32 15.77 5.76
C VAL A 37 5.09 14.27 5.71
N VAL A 38 4.67 13.69 6.85
CA VAL A 38 4.63 12.23 7.01
C VAL A 38 3.28 11.79 7.56
N GLY A 39 2.64 10.83 6.90
CA GLY A 39 1.48 10.09 7.39
C GLY A 39 1.89 8.68 7.81
N VAL A 40 1.56 8.27 9.04
CA VAL A 40 1.83 6.90 9.52
C VAL A 40 0.58 6.31 10.13
N VAL A 41 0.26 5.09 9.72
CA VAL A 41 -0.79 4.28 10.36
C VAL A 41 -0.23 2.90 10.68
N VAL A 42 -0.46 2.45 11.92
CA VAL A 42 -0.15 1.10 12.38
C VAL A 42 -1.40 0.47 12.95
N ARG A 43 -1.64 -0.79 12.62
CA ARG A 43 -2.73 -1.61 13.16
C ARG A 43 -2.23 -3.02 13.45
N ASP A 44 -2.24 -3.39 14.71
CA ASP A 44 -1.99 -4.76 15.13
C ASP A 44 -3.26 -5.37 15.72
N PRO A 45 -4.04 -6.16 14.96
CA PRO A 45 -5.28 -6.76 15.45
C PRO A 45 -5.08 -7.68 16.65
N ARG A 46 -3.89 -8.28 16.80
CA ARG A 46 -3.62 -9.23 17.88
C ARG A 46 -3.43 -8.53 19.24
N SER A 47 -2.62 -7.47 19.31
CA SER A 47 -2.39 -6.75 20.57
C SER A 47 -3.30 -5.56 20.76
N GLY A 48 -4.03 -5.12 19.71
CA GLY A 48 -4.78 -3.88 19.72
C GLY A 48 -3.89 -2.63 19.65
N LEU A 49 -2.57 -2.77 19.44
CA LEU A 49 -1.68 -1.64 19.23
C LEU A 49 -2.10 -0.88 17.98
N ALA A 50 -2.29 0.42 18.12
CA ALA A 50 -2.63 1.32 17.03
C ALA A 50 -1.79 2.59 17.13
N LEU A 51 -1.41 3.14 15.98
CA LEU A 51 -0.79 4.45 15.85
C LEU A 51 -1.41 5.18 14.67
N ASP A 52 -1.78 6.44 14.90
CA ASP A 52 -2.27 7.37 13.91
C ASP A 52 -1.46 8.67 13.98
N LEU A 53 -0.66 8.93 12.93
CA LEU A 53 0.00 10.20 12.72
C LEU A 53 -0.43 10.74 11.36
N GLN A 54 -1.15 11.86 11.33
CA GLN A 54 -1.71 12.45 10.12
C GLN A 54 -2.38 11.40 9.19
N PRO A 55 -3.25 10.52 9.75
CA PRO A 55 -3.74 9.34 9.03
C PRO A 55 -4.58 9.69 7.81
N ASP A 56 -5.29 10.82 7.84
CA ASP A 56 -6.24 11.27 6.82
C ASP A 56 -5.64 12.35 5.90
N LEU A 57 -4.36 12.69 6.10
CA LEU A 57 -3.68 13.61 5.20
C LEU A 57 -3.58 13.00 3.80
N ARG A 58 -4.01 13.77 2.80
CA ARG A 58 -4.00 13.33 1.41
C ARG A 58 -2.61 13.47 0.80
N PHE A 59 -2.15 12.39 0.17
CA PHE A 59 -0.92 12.32 -0.61
C PHE A 59 -1.23 11.97 -2.06
N HIS A 60 -0.34 12.33 -2.99
CA HIS A 60 -0.28 11.68 -4.29
C HIS A 60 0.01 10.20 -4.06
N ALA A 61 -0.81 9.30 -4.63
CA ALA A 61 -0.70 7.89 -4.28
C ALA A 61 0.58 7.22 -4.81
N ALA A 62 1.21 7.81 -5.83
CA ALA A 62 2.32 7.17 -6.54
C ALA A 62 1.96 5.70 -6.87
N SER A 63 2.92 4.79 -6.79
CA SER A 63 2.64 3.38 -7.09
C SER A 63 1.90 2.61 -5.98
N THR A 64 1.61 3.21 -4.82
CA THR A 64 0.78 2.54 -3.82
C THR A 64 -0.68 2.37 -4.26
N MET A 65 -1.14 3.15 -5.27
CA MET A 65 -2.46 2.96 -5.88
C MET A 65 -2.63 1.55 -6.50
N LYS A 66 -1.53 0.88 -6.84
CA LYS A 66 -1.54 -0.46 -7.44
C LYS A 66 -2.10 -1.54 -6.50
N VAL A 67 -2.15 -1.28 -5.19
CA VAL A 67 -2.86 -2.13 -4.22
C VAL A 67 -4.37 -2.15 -4.51
N ALA A 68 -4.96 -1.00 -4.80
CA ALA A 68 -6.38 -0.91 -5.18
C ALA A 68 -6.67 -1.63 -6.50
N VAL A 69 -5.78 -1.48 -7.49
CA VAL A 69 -5.88 -2.19 -8.78
C VAL A 69 -5.83 -3.71 -8.57
N LEU A 70 -4.90 -4.18 -7.74
CA LEU A 70 -4.75 -5.60 -7.45
C LEU A 70 -5.98 -6.18 -6.73
N ILE A 71 -6.56 -5.45 -5.77
CA ILE A 71 -7.79 -5.86 -5.07
C ILE A 71 -8.98 -5.96 -6.04
N GLU A 72 -9.20 -4.95 -6.88
CA GLU A 72 -10.29 -4.99 -7.87
C GLU A 72 -10.10 -6.13 -8.85
N LEU A 73 -8.86 -6.40 -9.27
CA LEU A 73 -8.56 -7.55 -10.12
C LEU A 73 -8.98 -8.87 -9.47
N GLY A 74 -8.61 -9.08 -8.20
CA GLY A 74 -9.02 -10.27 -7.45
C GLY A 74 -10.54 -10.40 -7.32
N ARG A 75 -11.25 -9.29 -7.10
CA ARG A 75 -12.74 -9.27 -7.04
C ARG A 75 -13.39 -9.69 -8.35
N ARG A 76 -12.83 -9.22 -9.50
CA ARG A 76 -13.32 -9.59 -10.82
C ARG A 76 -13.09 -11.06 -11.14
N ILE A 77 -11.97 -11.61 -10.68
CA ILE A 77 -11.67 -13.03 -10.84
C ILE A 77 -12.67 -13.87 -10.00
N GLU A 78 -12.96 -13.49 -8.77
CA GLU A 78 -13.97 -14.15 -7.95
C GLU A 78 -15.39 -14.08 -8.53
N ALA A 79 -15.70 -12.98 -9.20
CA ALA A 79 -16.98 -12.81 -9.88
C ALA A 79 -17.06 -13.56 -11.22
N ASN A 80 -16.02 -14.28 -11.63
CA ASN A 80 -15.87 -14.92 -12.96
C ASN A 80 -16.01 -13.92 -14.13
N GLU A 81 -15.68 -12.64 -13.91
CA GLU A 81 -15.62 -11.61 -14.96
C GLU A 81 -14.26 -11.63 -15.67
N LEU A 82 -13.23 -12.17 -15.02
CA LEU A 82 -11.86 -12.34 -15.51
C LEU A 82 -11.29 -13.65 -15.00
N ASP A 83 -10.25 -14.15 -15.70
CA ASP A 83 -9.42 -15.27 -15.26
C ASP A 83 -7.94 -14.84 -15.26
N TRP A 84 -7.13 -15.43 -14.38
CA TRP A 84 -5.68 -15.20 -14.33
C TRP A 84 -4.99 -15.53 -15.65
N THR A 85 -5.53 -16.48 -16.41
CA THR A 85 -5.02 -16.94 -17.71
C THR A 85 -5.51 -16.11 -18.88
N ASP A 86 -6.52 -15.25 -18.69
CA ASP A 86 -6.94 -14.28 -19.70
C ASP A 86 -5.74 -13.44 -20.14
N SER A 87 -5.62 -13.18 -21.44
CA SER A 87 -4.49 -12.45 -22.00
C SER A 87 -4.93 -11.06 -22.51
N LEU A 88 -4.07 -10.09 -22.28
CA LEU A 88 -4.24 -8.72 -22.77
C LEU A 88 -3.10 -8.34 -23.73
N PRO A 89 -3.38 -7.53 -24.76
CA PRO A 89 -2.35 -7.07 -25.68
C PRO A 89 -1.38 -6.12 -24.98
N ILE A 90 -0.10 -6.32 -25.17
CA ILE A 90 0.92 -5.39 -24.67
C ILE A 90 1.06 -4.27 -25.70
N ARG A 91 0.63 -3.08 -25.29
CA ARG A 91 0.70 -1.86 -26.08
C ARG A 91 1.06 -0.66 -25.23
N ASN A 92 1.73 0.31 -25.79
CA ASN A 92 2.12 1.55 -25.13
C ASN A 92 1.47 2.73 -25.86
N GLN A 93 0.14 2.81 -25.74
CA GLN A 93 -0.64 3.94 -26.21
C GLN A 93 -1.92 4.01 -25.39
N PHE A 94 -2.17 5.15 -24.74
CA PHE A 94 -3.28 5.39 -23.84
C PHE A 94 -3.92 6.74 -24.17
N ALA A 95 -5.16 6.96 -23.71
CA ALA A 95 -5.88 8.21 -23.88
C ALA A 95 -5.79 9.06 -22.61
N SER A 96 -5.42 10.32 -22.75
CA SER A 96 -5.46 11.27 -21.62
C SER A 96 -6.90 11.48 -21.15
N ILE A 97 -7.10 11.47 -19.83
CA ILE A 97 -8.42 11.74 -19.22
C ILE A 97 -8.86 13.20 -19.40
N VAL A 98 -7.97 14.07 -19.86
CA VAL A 98 -8.23 15.50 -20.02
C VAL A 98 -9.01 15.79 -21.31
N ASP A 99 -8.60 15.17 -22.42
CA ASP A 99 -9.10 15.49 -23.75
C ASP A 99 -9.11 14.31 -24.73
N GLY A 100 -8.83 13.10 -24.23
CA GLY A 100 -8.79 11.90 -25.06
C GLY A 100 -7.57 11.78 -26.00
N SER A 101 -6.67 12.77 -25.98
CA SER A 101 -5.48 12.72 -26.83
C SER A 101 -4.56 11.57 -26.43
N PRO A 102 -3.86 10.94 -27.40
CA PRO A 102 -2.98 9.82 -27.09
C PRO A 102 -1.73 10.27 -26.33
N TYR A 103 -1.27 9.42 -25.41
CA TYR A 103 0.03 9.53 -24.78
C TYR A 103 0.70 8.14 -24.69
N VAL A 104 2.01 8.13 -24.55
CA VAL A 104 2.84 6.94 -24.38
C VAL A 104 3.66 7.09 -23.11
N LEU A 105 4.05 5.98 -22.49
CA LEU A 105 4.97 5.96 -21.36
C LEU A 105 6.41 5.87 -21.88
N ASP A 106 7.33 6.48 -21.11
CA ASP A 106 8.76 6.38 -21.38
C ASP A 106 9.35 5.14 -20.68
N ALA A 107 9.86 4.20 -21.49
CA ALA A 107 10.49 3.00 -20.98
C ALA A 107 11.73 3.28 -20.12
N ALA A 108 12.42 4.41 -20.33
CA ALA A 108 13.60 4.77 -19.55
C ALA A 108 13.24 5.23 -18.11
N SER A 109 12.01 5.69 -17.89
CA SER A 109 11.50 6.10 -16.59
C SER A 109 10.74 5.01 -15.85
N ASP A 110 10.40 3.89 -16.51
CA ASP A 110 9.74 2.73 -15.87
C ASP A 110 10.78 1.84 -15.15
N SER A 111 10.44 1.38 -13.98
CA SER A 111 11.28 0.45 -13.20
C SER A 111 11.29 -0.98 -13.79
N ASP A 112 10.52 -1.25 -14.85
CA ASP A 112 10.44 -2.54 -15.53
C ASP A 112 10.40 -2.41 -17.06
N THR A 113 11.53 -2.48 -17.69
CA THR A 113 11.65 -2.41 -19.16
C THR A 113 11.20 -3.69 -19.88
N THR A 114 11.02 -4.82 -19.16
CA THR A 114 10.69 -6.11 -19.80
C THR A 114 9.29 -6.11 -20.42
N VAL A 115 8.36 -5.33 -19.88
CA VAL A 115 7.01 -5.20 -20.43
C VAL A 115 7.05 -4.47 -21.78
N TYR A 116 7.93 -3.48 -21.94
CA TYR A 116 8.09 -2.74 -23.20
C TYR A 116 8.70 -3.61 -24.32
N GLN A 117 9.59 -4.54 -23.95
CA GLN A 117 10.16 -5.50 -24.90
C GLN A 117 9.13 -6.48 -25.47
N ALA A 118 7.98 -6.60 -24.81
CA ALA A 118 6.88 -7.47 -25.22
C ALA A 118 5.78 -6.76 -26.02
N ILE A 119 5.97 -5.49 -26.39
CA ILE A 119 4.97 -4.74 -27.19
C ILE A 119 4.69 -5.51 -28.49
N GLY A 120 3.39 -5.65 -28.84
CA GLY A 120 2.90 -6.42 -29.98
C GLY A 120 2.63 -7.90 -29.64
N THR A 121 2.89 -8.36 -28.42
CA THR A 121 2.53 -9.70 -27.93
C THR A 121 1.34 -9.66 -26.96
N TRP A 122 0.96 -10.81 -26.42
CA TRP A 122 -0.11 -10.96 -25.43
C TRP A 122 0.44 -11.57 -24.15
N TRP A 123 0.11 -10.99 -23.00
CA TRP A 123 0.47 -11.53 -21.69
C TRP A 123 -0.77 -11.80 -20.85
N THR A 124 -0.68 -12.83 -20.02
CA THR A 124 -1.73 -13.17 -19.08
C THR A 124 -1.91 -12.07 -18.03
N ILE A 125 -3.13 -11.93 -17.53
CA ILE A 125 -3.46 -11.01 -16.43
C ILE A 125 -2.56 -11.28 -15.21
N GLN A 126 -2.32 -12.57 -14.88
CA GLN A 126 -1.41 -12.94 -13.79
C GLN A 126 0.00 -12.37 -13.98
N ARG A 127 0.55 -12.48 -15.19
CA ARG A 127 1.88 -11.94 -15.49
C ARG A 127 1.91 -10.43 -15.37
N LEU A 128 0.90 -9.74 -15.89
CA LEU A 128 0.79 -8.28 -15.80
C LEU A 128 0.64 -7.82 -14.35
N ALA A 129 -0.22 -8.46 -13.54
CA ALA A 129 -0.41 -8.14 -12.13
C ALA A 129 0.89 -8.34 -11.33
N THR A 130 1.62 -9.42 -11.60
CA THR A 130 2.92 -9.69 -11.00
C THR A 130 3.92 -8.57 -11.33
N ARG A 131 4.05 -8.17 -12.60
CA ARG A 131 4.98 -7.08 -13.00
C ARG A 131 4.56 -5.72 -12.43
N MET A 132 3.25 -5.44 -12.40
CA MET A 132 2.69 -4.23 -11.79
C MET A 132 3.09 -4.09 -10.31
N ILE A 133 3.10 -5.16 -9.56
CA ILE A 133 3.40 -5.14 -8.12
C ILE A 133 4.89 -5.32 -7.86
N VAL A 134 5.49 -6.41 -8.33
CA VAL A 134 6.84 -6.84 -7.97
C VAL A 134 7.90 -5.86 -8.45
N ARG A 135 7.77 -5.38 -9.70
CA ARG A 135 8.66 -4.40 -10.33
C ARG A 135 8.05 -3.02 -10.45
N SER A 136 6.83 -2.86 -9.96
CA SER A 136 6.11 -1.58 -10.07
C SER A 136 5.93 -1.08 -11.52
N SER A 137 5.87 -1.96 -12.53
CA SER A 137 5.75 -1.60 -13.94
C SER A 137 4.58 -0.63 -14.18
N ASN A 138 4.87 0.50 -14.78
CA ASN A 138 3.88 1.50 -15.15
C ASN A 138 3.10 1.07 -16.41
N LEU A 139 3.77 0.42 -17.36
CA LEU A 139 3.10 -0.09 -18.56
C LEU A 139 2.08 -1.18 -18.22
N ALA A 140 2.47 -2.17 -17.38
CA ALA A 140 1.53 -3.18 -16.90
C ALA A 140 0.37 -2.56 -16.11
N THR A 141 0.65 -1.52 -15.31
CA THR A 141 -0.38 -0.78 -14.57
C THR A 141 -1.41 -0.17 -15.50
N ASN A 142 -1.00 0.55 -16.53
CA ASN A 142 -1.93 1.24 -17.43
C ASN A 142 -2.79 0.25 -18.21
N ILE A 143 -2.22 -0.87 -18.67
CA ILE A 143 -2.98 -1.93 -19.34
C ILE A 143 -4.08 -2.49 -18.41
N LEU A 144 -3.74 -2.77 -17.14
CA LEU A 144 -4.70 -3.30 -16.16
C LEU A 144 -5.74 -2.25 -15.74
N VAL A 145 -5.32 -0.99 -15.50
CA VAL A 145 -6.25 0.11 -15.13
C VAL A 145 -7.27 0.35 -16.25
N GLU A 146 -6.84 0.36 -17.51
CA GLU A 146 -7.75 0.51 -18.64
C GLU A 146 -8.75 -0.67 -18.75
N ARG A 147 -8.27 -1.91 -18.51
CA ARG A 147 -9.13 -3.12 -18.52
C ARG A 147 -10.15 -3.12 -17.38
N LEU A 148 -9.77 -2.60 -16.22
CA LEU A 148 -10.60 -2.62 -15.00
C LEU A 148 -11.52 -1.42 -14.86
N ASP A 149 -11.23 -0.28 -15.48
CA ASP A 149 -11.88 1.02 -15.31
C ASP A 149 -11.54 1.68 -13.95
N PRO A 150 -10.89 2.86 -13.96
CA PRO A 150 -10.56 3.60 -12.72
C PRO A 150 -11.76 3.87 -11.81
N THR A 151 -12.94 4.13 -12.39
CA THR A 151 -14.17 4.40 -11.63
C THR A 151 -14.60 3.17 -10.84
N ARG A 152 -14.53 1.99 -11.46
CA ARG A 152 -14.87 0.72 -10.80
C ARG A 152 -13.84 0.36 -9.73
N ILE A 153 -12.54 0.58 -9.98
CA ILE A 153 -11.49 0.40 -8.97
C ILE A 153 -11.79 1.26 -7.73
N THR A 154 -12.08 2.54 -7.94
CA THR A 154 -12.41 3.47 -6.84
C THR A 154 -13.69 3.06 -6.11
N ALA A 155 -14.73 2.64 -6.82
CA ALA A 155 -15.96 2.16 -6.22
C ALA A 155 -15.72 0.90 -5.35
N ALA A 156 -14.93 -0.04 -5.85
CA ALA A 156 -14.62 -1.27 -5.12
C ALA A 156 -13.91 -1.01 -3.78
N ILE A 157 -12.88 -0.17 -3.76
CA ILE A 157 -12.15 0.13 -2.51
C ILE A 157 -12.99 0.91 -1.49
N ARG A 158 -13.95 1.72 -1.95
CA ARG A 158 -14.92 2.39 -1.05
C ARG A 158 -15.80 1.40 -0.30
N THR A 159 -16.19 0.29 -0.92
CA THR A 159 -16.95 -0.76 -0.21
C THR A 159 -16.15 -1.40 0.94
N LEU A 160 -14.85 -1.21 0.97
CA LEU A 160 -13.94 -1.69 2.02
C LEU A 160 -13.65 -0.62 3.09
N GLY A 161 -14.14 0.63 2.90
CA GLY A 161 -13.95 1.76 3.81
C GLY A 161 -12.71 2.61 3.48
N ALA A 162 -12.15 2.52 2.27
CA ALA A 162 -11.09 3.41 1.79
C ALA A 162 -11.72 4.62 1.05
N ASP A 163 -12.34 5.52 1.82
CA ASP A 163 -13.25 6.53 1.30
C ASP A 163 -12.55 7.75 0.67
N SER A 164 -11.31 8.02 1.07
CA SER A 164 -10.53 9.18 0.59
C SER A 164 -9.60 8.84 -0.56
N MET A 165 -9.30 7.55 -0.79
CA MET A 165 -8.45 7.10 -1.88
C MET A 165 -9.20 7.19 -3.21
N VAL A 166 -8.50 7.70 -4.24
CA VAL A 166 -9.03 7.79 -5.59
C VAL A 166 -8.01 7.24 -6.59
N VAL A 167 -8.43 6.24 -7.35
CA VAL A 167 -7.75 5.84 -8.59
C VAL A 167 -8.52 6.53 -9.72
N LEU A 168 -7.94 7.59 -10.25
CA LEU A 168 -8.58 8.46 -11.23
C LEU A 168 -8.21 8.06 -12.67
N ARG A 169 -6.99 7.56 -12.86
CA ARG A 169 -6.39 7.31 -14.17
C ARG A 169 -5.23 6.33 -14.13
N GLY A 170 -4.78 5.90 -15.29
CA GLY A 170 -3.45 5.32 -15.44
C GLY A 170 -2.34 6.29 -15.02
N VAL A 171 -1.12 5.81 -14.98
CA VAL A 171 0.04 6.63 -14.61
C VAL A 171 0.63 7.34 -15.83
N GLU A 172 1.46 8.37 -15.59
CA GLU A 172 2.20 9.15 -16.62
C GLU A 172 1.34 9.91 -17.63
N ASP A 173 0.05 10.14 -17.38
CA ASP A 173 -0.72 11.13 -18.11
C ASP A 173 -0.25 12.54 -17.70
N GLY A 174 0.68 13.08 -18.48
CA GLY A 174 1.31 14.38 -18.20
C GLY A 174 0.33 15.55 -18.21
N LYS A 175 -0.69 15.52 -19.09
CA LYS A 175 -1.75 16.55 -19.15
C LYS A 175 -2.60 16.54 -17.88
N ALA A 176 -2.99 15.36 -17.43
CA ALA A 176 -3.75 15.21 -16.19
C ALA A 176 -2.93 15.64 -14.98
N TYR A 177 -1.65 15.26 -14.92
CA TYR A 177 -0.74 15.69 -13.86
C TYR A 177 -0.62 17.22 -13.76
N GLN A 178 -0.42 17.93 -14.87
CA GLN A 178 -0.34 19.38 -14.93
C GLN A 178 -1.62 20.07 -14.44
N ARG A 179 -2.77 19.42 -14.57
CA ARG A 179 -4.08 19.90 -14.08
C ARG A 179 -4.40 19.46 -12.64
N GLY A 180 -3.46 18.82 -11.96
CA GLY A 180 -3.68 18.31 -10.60
C GLY A 180 -4.64 17.11 -10.52
N LEU A 181 -4.99 16.48 -11.65
CA LEU A 181 -5.86 15.31 -11.71
C LEU A 181 -5.04 14.06 -11.41
N ASN A 182 -4.82 13.80 -10.12
CA ASN A 182 -3.91 12.75 -9.65
C ASN A 182 -4.64 11.62 -8.92
N ASN A 183 -4.06 10.42 -8.98
CA ASN A 183 -4.38 9.35 -8.05
C ASN A 183 -3.94 9.77 -6.66
N THR A 184 -4.83 9.67 -5.68
CA THR A 184 -4.56 10.12 -4.31
C THR A 184 -4.87 9.03 -3.30
N THR A 185 -4.22 9.09 -2.13
CA THR A 185 -4.44 8.17 -1.02
C THR A 185 -4.22 8.85 0.32
N THR A 186 -4.60 8.17 1.40
CA THR A 186 -4.23 8.47 2.78
C THR A 186 -3.57 7.25 3.41
N ALA A 187 -2.84 7.45 4.51
CA ALA A 187 -2.26 6.32 5.22
C ALA A 187 -3.35 5.41 5.82
N ARG A 188 -4.48 5.99 6.23
CA ARG A 188 -5.64 5.23 6.72
C ARG A 188 -6.24 4.35 5.64
N ASP A 189 -6.44 4.86 4.44
CA ASP A 189 -7.06 4.08 3.35
C ASP A 189 -6.20 2.88 2.97
N LEU A 190 -4.89 3.08 2.78
CA LEU A 190 -3.99 1.96 2.48
C LEU A 190 -3.95 0.93 3.61
N ALA A 191 -3.95 1.37 4.87
CA ALA A 191 -4.03 0.46 6.01
C ALA A 191 -5.35 -0.33 6.02
N THR A 192 -6.47 0.33 5.71
CA THR A 192 -7.79 -0.29 5.59
C THR A 192 -7.81 -1.37 4.51
N LEU A 193 -7.25 -1.08 3.32
CA LEU A 193 -7.17 -2.04 2.21
C LEU A 193 -6.30 -3.24 2.55
N LEU A 194 -5.12 -3.02 3.14
CA LEU A 194 -4.23 -4.11 3.53
C LEU A 194 -4.84 -4.97 4.65
N LEU A 195 -5.50 -4.37 5.64
CA LEU A 195 -6.25 -5.11 6.65
C LEU A 195 -7.39 -5.92 6.05
N ALA A 196 -8.13 -5.34 5.11
CA ALA A 196 -9.22 -6.03 4.43
C ALA A 196 -8.70 -7.23 3.63
N LEU A 197 -7.55 -7.07 2.96
CA LEU A 197 -6.91 -8.16 2.22
C LEU A 197 -6.39 -9.25 3.17
N GLY A 198 -5.66 -8.88 4.22
CA GLY A 198 -5.09 -9.82 5.19
C GLY A 198 -6.13 -10.57 6.03
N SER A 199 -7.33 -10.01 6.20
CA SER A 199 -8.45 -10.62 6.96
C SER A 199 -9.48 -11.37 6.10
N GLY A 200 -9.30 -11.41 4.77
CA GLY A 200 -10.24 -12.04 3.85
C GLY A 200 -11.54 -11.25 3.62
N ARG A 201 -11.60 -9.97 4.00
CA ARG A 201 -12.77 -9.10 3.76
C ARG A 201 -12.77 -8.48 2.36
N ALA A 202 -11.60 -8.31 1.75
CA ALA A 202 -11.50 -7.72 0.40
C ALA A 202 -11.92 -8.73 -0.67
N VAL A 203 -11.48 -9.96 -0.53
CA VAL A 203 -11.68 -11.11 -1.40
C VAL A 203 -11.69 -12.37 -0.54
N SER A 204 -12.07 -13.53 -1.09
CA SER A 204 -12.02 -14.81 -0.39
C SER A 204 -10.61 -15.14 0.14
N PRO A 205 -10.47 -16.00 1.15
CA PRO A 205 -9.16 -16.42 1.64
C PRO A 205 -8.27 -17.08 0.58
N ALA A 206 -8.85 -17.74 -0.43
CA ALA A 206 -8.09 -18.34 -1.52
C ALA A 206 -7.47 -17.28 -2.42
N THR A 207 -8.27 -16.39 -2.99
CA THR A 207 -7.81 -15.26 -3.81
C THR A 207 -6.90 -14.34 -2.99
N GLY A 208 -7.23 -14.09 -1.72
CA GLY A 208 -6.39 -13.27 -0.84
C GLY A 208 -4.96 -13.81 -0.70
N ARG A 209 -4.77 -15.12 -0.60
CA ARG A 209 -3.42 -15.73 -0.59
C ARG A 209 -2.66 -15.49 -1.88
N GLU A 210 -3.33 -15.56 -3.03
CA GLU A 210 -2.72 -15.27 -4.34
C GLU A 210 -2.27 -13.80 -4.42
N LEU A 211 -3.15 -12.86 -4.08
CA LEU A 211 -2.83 -11.43 -4.08
C LEU A 211 -1.71 -11.08 -3.09
N LEU A 212 -1.73 -11.66 -1.90
CA LEU A 212 -0.68 -11.49 -0.90
C LEU A 212 0.64 -12.08 -1.39
N GLY A 213 0.63 -13.25 -2.03
CA GLY A 213 1.81 -13.85 -2.63
C GLY A 213 2.46 -12.94 -3.70
N ILE A 214 1.65 -12.24 -4.51
CA ILE A 214 2.15 -11.25 -5.46
C ILE A 214 2.80 -10.05 -4.72
N LEU A 215 2.18 -9.55 -3.63
CA LEU A 215 2.73 -8.46 -2.81
C LEU A 215 4.01 -8.89 -2.06
N GLU A 216 4.12 -10.14 -1.61
CA GLU A 216 5.31 -10.70 -0.97
C GLU A 216 6.49 -10.82 -1.96
N GLY A 217 6.20 -10.91 -3.26
CA GLY A 217 7.20 -10.90 -4.33
C GLY A 217 7.85 -9.53 -4.60
N GLN A 218 7.50 -8.47 -3.87
CA GLN A 218 8.06 -7.13 -4.06
C GLN A 218 9.60 -7.13 -3.98
N GLU A 219 10.27 -6.54 -4.98
CA GLU A 219 11.74 -6.50 -5.06
C GLU A 219 12.36 -5.23 -4.46
N PHE A 220 11.59 -4.17 -4.22
CA PHE A 220 12.11 -2.91 -3.67
C PHE A 220 12.06 -2.90 -2.13
N ASN A 221 12.98 -3.62 -1.50
CA ASN A 221 12.97 -3.95 -0.06
C ASN A 221 13.77 -2.97 0.83
N ARG A 222 14.16 -1.79 0.31
CA ARG A 222 14.98 -0.81 1.04
C ARG A 222 14.18 0.09 2.01
N GLY A 223 12.83 0.05 1.98
CA GLY A 223 11.94 0.81 2.84
C GLY A 223 11.60 0.07 4.14
N ILE A 224 10.32 -0.21 4.38
CA ILE A 224 9.83 -0.93 5.57
C ILE A 224 10.60 -2.24 5.81
N PRO A 225 10.83 -3.11 4.81
CA PRO A 225 11.54 -4.38 5.06
C PRO A 225 12.95 -4.20 5.62
N ALA A 226 13.68 -3.15 5.23
CA ALA A 226 15.03 -2.89 5.72
C ALA A 226 15.11 -2.57 7.23
N GLY A 227 13.99 -2.17 7.84
CA GLY A 227 13.88 -1.92 9.28
C GLY A 227 13.52 -3.14 10.12
N LEU A 228 13.26 -4.28 9.49
CA LEU A 228 12.78 -5.51 10.13
C LEU A 228 13.90 -6.55 10.25
N PRO A 229 13.77 -7.53 11.17
CA PRO A 229 14.69 -8.66 11.24
C PRO A 229 14.79 -9.38 9.88
N ALA A 230 15.99 -9.88 9.56
CA ALA A 230 16.21 -10.64 8.32
C ALA A 230 15.25 -11.85 8.25
N GLY A 231 14.72 -12.11 7.06
CA GLY A 231 13.76 -13.19 6.83
C GLY A 231 12.33 -12.90 7.28
N THR A 232 12.04 -11.71 7.80
CA THR A 232 10.64 -11.31 8.07
C THR A 232 9.84 -11.28 6.76
N ARG A 233 8.75 -12.03 6.71
CA ARG A 233 7.83 -12.03 5.56
C ARG A 233 7.03 -10.72 5.53
N VAL A 234 7.00 -10.07 4.37
CA VAL A 234 6.35 -8.77 4.17
C VAL A 234 5.62 -8.75 2.85
N ALA A 235 4.32 -8.53 2.88
CA ALA A 235 3.52 -8.25 1.68
C ALA A 235 3.35 -6.73 1.57
N HIS A 236 4.00 -6.09 0.59
CA HIS A 236 4.04 -4.64 0.55
C HIS A 236 4.05 -4.04 -0.85
N LYS A 237 3.75 -2.75 -0.91
CA LYS A 237 3.87 -1.94 -2.13
C LYS A 237 4.51 -0.60 -1.84
N THR A 238 5.61 -0.34 -2.52
CA THR A 238 6.29 0.95 -2.53
C THR A 238 5.61 1.93 -3.49
N GLY A 239 5.87 3.21 -3.30
CA GLY A 239 5.47 4.25 -4.23
C GLY A 239 6.43 5.42 -4.18
N GLU A 240 6.88 5.91 -5.36
CA GLU A 240 7.79 7.04 -5.43
C GLU A 240 7.49 7.97 -6.60
N ILE A 241 7.63 9.23 -6.35
CA ILE A 241 7.73 10.35 -7.28
C ILE A 241 8.68 11.38 -6.66
N THR A 242 8.94 12.50 -7.34
CA THR A 242 9.83 13.55 -6.84
C THR A 242 9.56 13.89 -5.37
N ALA A 243 10.60 13.78 -4.53
CA ALA A 243 10.59 14.07 -3.09
C ALA A 243 9.46 13.38 -2.28
N THR A 244 8.97 12.23 -2.77
CA THR A 244 7.84 11.48 -2.21
C THR A 244 8.20 10.00 -2.19
N TRP A 245 8.17 9.40 -1.00
CA TRP A 245 8.56 8.02 -0.74
C TRP A 245 7.50 7.36 0.11
N HIS A 246 6.85 6.34 -0.42
CA HIS A 246 5.77 5.62 0.24
C HIS A 246 6.10 4.15 0.39
N ASP A 247 5.65 3.55 1.48
CA ASP A 247 5.60 2.10 1.61
C ASP A 247 4.40 1.72 2.48
N ALA A 248 3.67 0.68 2.08
CA ALA A 248 2.48 0.18 2.75
C ALA A 248 2.56 -1.34 2.83
N ALA A 249 2.54 -1.90 4.03
CA ALA A 249 2.91 -3.29 4.29
C ALA A 249 1.99 -4.02 5.26
N LEU A 250 1.75 -5.31 4.98
CA LEU A 250 1.42 -6.34 5.95
C LEU A 250 2.72 -7.05 6.35
N VAL A 251 3.07 -6.98 7.62
CA VAL A 251 4.28 -7.59 8.18
C VAL A 251 3.89 -8.80 9.02
N TYR A 252 4.54 -9.93 8.79
CA TYR A 252 4.28 -11.20 9.46
C TYR A 252 5.38 -11.50 10.49
N PRO A 253 5.15 -11.22 11.79
CA PRO A 253 6.06 -11.66 12.87
C PRO A 253 6.11 -13.20 12.98
N PRO A 254 7.03 -13.77 13.76
CA PRO A 254 7.19 -15.22 13.88
C PRO A 254 5.93 -15.98 14.33
N ASP A 255 5.00 -15.32 15.01
CA ASP A 255 3.71 -15.91 15.41
C ASP A 255 2.68 -16.01 14.27
N GLY A 256 3.04 -15.57 13.07
CA GLY A 256 2.25 -15.70 11.84
C GLY A 256 1.09 -14.73 11.68
N MET A 257 0.68 -13.99 12.72
CA MET A 257 -0.41 -13.00 12.60
C MET A 257 0.13 -11.65 12.12
N PRO A 258 -0.32 -11.16 10.96
CA PRO A 258 0.21 -9.92 10.42
C PRO A 258 -0.28 -8.69 11.19
N TYR A 259 0.55 -7.65 11.18
CA TYR A 259 0.15 -6.28 11.47
C TYR A 259 0.34 -5.40 10.23
N VAL A 260 -0.39 -4.30 10.16
CA VAL A 260 -0.23 -3.30 9.09
C VAL A 260 0.63 -2.15 9.56
N ILE A 261 1.53 -1.71 8.68
CA ILE A 261 2.25 -0.45 8.77
C ILE A 261 2.20 0.27 7.42
N VAL A 262 1.84 1.54 7.44
CA VAL A 262 1.87 2.44 6.29
C VAL A 262 2.69 3.66 6.64
N VAL A 263 3.63 4.02 5.78
CA VAL A 263 4.46 5.23 5.89
C VAL A 263 4.39 5.97 4.57
N LEU A 264 3.71 7.11 4.57
CA LEU A 264 3.61 8.02 3.42
C LEU A 264 4.42 9.28 3.70
N THR A 265 5.21 9.73 2.72
CA THR A 265 6.04 10.92 2.89
C THR A 265 5.95 11.85 1.68
N ARG A 266 6.19 13.14 1.90
CA ARG A 266 6.52 14.13 0.87
C ARG A 266 7.45 15.19 1.44
N GLY A 267 8.18 15.86 0.56
CA GLY A 267 9.14 16.90 0.95
C GLY A 267 10.49 16.35 1.43
N ILE A 268 10.79 15.06 1.17
CA ILE A 268 12.10 14.46 1.46
C ILE A 268 12.91 14.42 0.17
N PRO A 269 14.00 15.19 0.05
CA PRO A 269 14.64 15.43 -1.23
C PRO A 269 15.36 14.23 -1.85
N THR A 270 15.82 13.27 -1.04
CA THR A 270 16.58 12.11 -1.54
C THR A 270 15.93 10.79 -1.19
N GLN A 271 16.05 9.80 -2.08
CA GLN A 271 15.56 8.45 -1.87
C GLN A 271 16.15 7.81 -0.60
N GLU A 272 17.46 7.95 -0.38
CA GLU A 272 18.14 7.39 0.77
C GLU A 272 17.52 7.86 2.09
N ARG A 273 17.23 9.17 2.23
CA ARG A 273 16.59 9.71 3.43
C ARG A 273 15.14 9.20 3.59
N GLY A 274 14.38 9.14 2.48
CA GLY A 274 13.01 8.65 2.50
C GLY A 274 12.91 7.18 2.90
N LEU A 275 13.73 6.34 2.28
CA LEU A 275 13.79 4.91 2.60
C LEU A 275 14.36 4.67 4.01
N GLY A 276 15.37 5.45 4.43
CA GLY A 276 15.91 5.40 5.79
C GLY A 276 14.86 5.74 6.86
N LEU A 277 14.01 6.76 6.61
CA LEU A 277 12.90 7.08 7.50
C LEU A 277 11.92 5.92 7.61
N GLN A 278 11.53 5.31 6.49
CA GLN A 278 10.62 4.15 6.48
C GLN A 278 11.18 2.96 7.28
N GLY A 279 12.47 2.63 7.07
CA GLY A 279 13.14 1.56 7.80
C GLY A 279 13.22 1.83 9.31
N ASP A 280 13.55 3.06 9.71
CA ASP A 280 13.62 3.43 11.14
C ASP A 280 12.24 3.38 11.80
N VAL A 281 11.19 3.88 11.14
CA VAL A 281 9.81 3.79 11.64
C VAL A 281 9.39 2.32 11.74
N ALA A 282 9.70 1.49 10.74
CA ALA A 282 9.39 0.06 10.76
C ALA A 282 10.06 -0.65 11.94
N ARG A 283 11.32 -0.33 12.24
CA ARG A 283 12.06 -0.89 13.40
C ARG A 283 11.39 -0.53 14.73
N LEU A 284 11.01 0.74 14.91
CA LEU A 284 10.31 1.21 16.11
C LEU A 284 8.96 0.49 16.28
N VAL A 285 8.18 0.43 15.20
CA VAL A 285 6.86 -0.21 15.18
C VAL A 285 6.97 -1.70 15.48
N HIS A 286 7.90 -2.41 14.83
CA HIS A 286 8.09 -3.86 15.03
C HIS A 286 8.43 -4.18 16.49
N GLY A 287 9.35 -3.42 17.09
CA GLY A 287 9.70 -3.56 18.51
C GLY A 287 8.50 -3.34 19.43
N ALA A 288 7.70 -2.31 19.18
CA ALA A 288 6.50 -2.00 19.96
C ALA A 288 5.42 -3.10 19.82
N VAL A 289 5.19 -3.60 18.60
CA VAL A 289 4.25 -4.71 18.32
C VAL A 289 4.66 -5.96 19.11
N LEU A 290 5.94 -6.37 19.02
CA LEU A 290 6.42 -7.54 19.74
C LEU A 290 6.32 -7.36 21.27
N SER A 291 6.59 -6.17 21.77
CA SER A 291 6.43 -5.86 23.21
C SER A 291 4.96 -5.94 23.65
N ALA A 292 4.07 -5.32 22.90
CA ALA A 292 2.63 -5.33 23.21
C ALA A 292 2.02 -6.75 23.16
N ARG A 293 2.51 -7.61 22.27
CA ARG A 293 2.07 -9.01 22.16
C ARG A 293 2.58 -9.88 23.33
N ARG A 294 3.76 -9.59 23.91
CA ARG A 294 4.29 -10.30 25.08
C ARG A 294 3.60 -9.92 26.39
N GLY A 295 3.02 -8.74 26.48
CA GLY A 295 2.33 -8.25 27.67
C GLY A 295 0.87 -8.73 27.81
N ARG A 296 0.43 -9.60 26.91
CA ARG A 296 -0.90 -10.24 26.93
C ARG A 296 -0.79 -11.74 27.13
#